data_660e7a2f2f9898bdc3c76fa0eecc30a9
#
_entry.id   660e7a2f2f9898bdc3c76fa0eecc30a9
#
_cell.length_a   1.000
_cell.length_b   1.000
_cell.length_c   1.000
_cell.angle_alpha   90.00
_cell.angle_beta   90.00
_cell.angle_gamma   90.00
#
_symmetry.space_group_name_H-M   'P 1'
#
loop_
_entity.id
_entity.type
_entity.pdbx_description
1 polymer ?
#
loop_
_entity_poly.entity_id
_entity_poly.type
_entity_poly.pdbx_seq_one_letter_code
_entity_poly.pdbx_strand_id
1 'polypeptide(L)'
;MIDKEELEKDMNLNELKFDENGTCHLMIGDAYPVDVLRDERLSRYVLTSPVAAELPEETTYDLMQDLLNFALGPVFDGSPAVGRDPSSGLLVAYSVLPFVLATEADFPEQFARFLEFRTAMADRLAAVERGETASEENEEIPLSGGNLMQV
;
A
#
# COMPACT_ATOMS: atom_id res chain seq x y z
N MET A 1 -1.67 -16.11 -12.61
CA MET A 1 -2.62 -15.11 -12.10
C MET A 1 -3.40 -15.69 -10.95
N ILE A 2 -3.63 -14.93 -9.91
CA ILE A 2 -4.30 -15.41 -8.71
C ILE A 2 -5.54 -14.58 -8.46
N ASP A 3 -6.66 -15.27 -8.18
CA ASP A 3 -7.91 -14.59 -7.91
C ASP A 3 -7.83 -13.94 -6.52
N LYS A 4 -8.39 -12.75 -6.38
CA LYS A 4 -8.34 -12.03 -5.13
C LYS A 4 -8.99 -12.81 -3.99
N GLU A 5 -10.11 -13.45 -4.27
CA GLU A 5 -10.78 -14.24 -3.24
C GLU A 5 -9.92 -15.39 -2.77
N GLU A 6 -9.22 -16.02 -3.70
CA GLU A 6 -8.31 -17.09 -3.35
C GLU A 6 -7.20 -16.58 -2.45
N LEU A 7 -6.68 -15.41 -2.78
CA LEU A 7 -5.61 -14.86 -1.97
C LEU A 7 -6.06 -14.57 -0.56
N GLU A 8 -7.23 -14.01 -0.42
CA GLU A 8 -7.72 -13.65 0.91
C GLU A 8 -8.02 -14.85 1.77
N LYS A 9 -8.37 -15.98 1.13
CA LYS A 9 -8.71 -17.14 1.91
C LYS A 9 -7.57 -18.12 2.07
N ASP A 10 -6.81 -18.30 1.01
CA ASP A 10 -5.87 -19.40 0.95
C ASP A 10 -4.42 -19.01 0.68
N MET A 11 -4.08 -17.74 0.75
CA MET A 11 -2.70 -17.36 0.50
C MET A 11 -1.79 -18.08 1.48
N ASN A 12 -0.90 -18.89 0.96
CA ASN A 12 0.01 -19.67 1.79
C ASN A 12 1.43 -19.28 1.46
N LEU A 13 2.13 -18.77 2.46
CA LEU A 13 3.50 -18.30 2.28
C LEU A 13 4.39 -19.40 1.69
N ASN A 14 4.13 -20.65 2.04
CA ASN A 14 4.96 -21.74 1.54
C ASN A 14 4.72 -22.06 0.08
N GLU A 15 3.66 -21.54 -0.52
CA GLU A 15 3.37 -21.79 -1.92
C GLU A 15 3.92 -20.72 -2.82
N LEU A 16 4.46 -19.65 -2.28
CA LEU A 16 5.05 -18.60 -3.09
C LEU A 16 6.37 -19.07 -3.68
N LYS A 17 6.57 -18.75 -4.95
CA LYS A 17 7.78 -19.17 -5.64
C LYS A 17 8.66 -17.96 -5.89
N PHE A 18 9.80 -17.93 -5.21
CA PHE A 18 10.71 -16.80 -5.30
C PHE A 18 11.77 -17.08 -6.37
N ASP A 19 12.09 -16.05 -7.13
CA ASP A 19 13.13 -16.19 -8.15
C ASP A 19 14.52 -16.07 -7.52
N GLU A 20 15.54 -16.02 -8.35
CA GLU A 20 16.91 -15.99 -7.83
C GLU A 20 17.22 -14.71 -7.08
N ASN A 21 16.43 -13.66 -7.28
CA ASN A 21 16.62 -12.41 -6.57
C ASN A 21 15.78 -12.35 -5.30
N GLY A 22 15.06 -13.41 -4.98
CA GLY A 22 14.22 -13.46 -3.78
C GLY A 22 12.88 -12.77 -3.95
N THR A 23 12.42 -12.61 -5.19
CA THR A 23 11.16 -11.92 -5.45
C THR A 23 10.12 -12.88 -6.03
N CYS A 24 8.90 -12.77 -5.56
CA CYS A 24 7.77 -13.50 -6.12
C CYS A 24 6.85 -12.47 -6.75
N HIS A 25 6.59 -12.62 -8.05
CA HIS A 25 5.75 -11.68 -8.78
C HIS A 25 4.35 -12.25 -8.91
N LEU A 26 3.36 -11.53 -8.41
CA LEU A 26 1.98 -11.97 -8.44
C LEU A 26 1.14 -10.99 -9.25
N MET A 27 0.11 -11.51 -9.91
CA MET A 27 -0.86 -10.65 -10.57
C MET A 27 -2.19 -10.87 -9.88
N ILE A 28 -2.74 -9.82 -9.30
CA ILE A 28 -3.98 -9.92 -8.55
C ILE A 28 -5.16 -9.75 -9.51
N GLY A 29 -5.83 -10.86 -9.81
CA GLY A 29 -6.85 -10.86 -10.84
C GLY A 29 -6.21 -10.38 -12.14
N ASP A 30 -6.88 -9.51 -12.85
CA ASP A 30 -6.31 -8.87 -14.02
C ASP A 30 -6.01 -7.40 -13.72
N ALA A 31 -5.95 -7.03 -12.45
CA ALA A 31 -5.96 -5.63 -12.10
C ALA A 31 -4.59 -5.02 -11.87
N TYR A 32 -3.74 -5.65 -11.06
CA TYR A 32 -2.47 -5.03 -10.73
C TYR A 32 -1.47 -6.05 -10.21
N PRO A 33 -0.16 -5.74 -10.35
CA PRO A 33 0.87 -6.65 -9.85
C PRO A 33 1.19 -6.37 -8.39
N VAL A 34 1.64 -7.40 -7.71
CA VAL A 34 2.17 -7.28 -6.35
C VAL A 34 3.45 -8.10 -6.32
N ASP A 35 4.52 -7.51 -5.82
CA ASP A 35 5.76 -8.23 -5.63
C ASP A 35 5.96 -8.53 -4.16
N VAL A 36 6.40 -9.74 -3.86
CA VAL A 36 6.75 -10.14 -2.50
C VAL A 36 8.26 -10.38 -2.51
N LEU A 37 8.98 -9.55 -1.79
CA LEU A 37 10.44 -9.70 -1.69
C LEU A 37 10.76 -10.40 -0.38
N ARG A 38 11.53 -11.47 -0.46
CA ARG A 38 12.05 -12.14 0.71
C ARG A 38 13.44 -11.57 0.98
N ASP A 39 13.54 -10.67 1.95
CA ASP A 39 14.78 -9.97 2.24
C ASP A 39 15.45 -10.68 3.42
N GLU A 40 16.36 -11.60 3.11
CA GLU A 40 16.99 -12.39 4.15
C GLU A 40 18.01 -11.58 4.93
N ARG A 41 18.58 -10.55 4.33
CA ARG A 41 19.53 -9.73 5.01
C ARG A 41 18.91 -9.00 6.20
N LEU A 42 17.67 -8.56 6.06
CA LEU A 42 16.98 -7.87 7.14
C LEU A 42 15.87 -8.72 7.76
N SER A 43 15.80 -10.00 7.38
CA SER A 43 14.86 -10.98 7.96
C SER A 43 13.43 -10.50 7.89
N ARG A 44 13.00 -10.13 6.68
CA ARG A 44 11.65 -9.58 6.50
C ARG A 44 11.15 -9.89 5.10
N TYR A 45 9.82 -9.81 4.95
CA TYR A 45 9.21 -9.79 3.64
C TYR A 45 8.79 -8.35 3.37
N VAL A 46 8.87 -7.94 2.12
CA VAL A 46 8.41 -6.61 1.71
C VAL A 46 7.40 -6.81 0.60
N LEU A 47 6.19 -6.29 0.78
CA LEU A 47 5.16 -6.33 -0.24
C LEU A 47 5.17 -4.98 -0.93
N THR A 48 5.14 -4.96 -2.26
CA THR A 48 5.10 -3.70 -3.01
C THR A 48 4.12 -3.81 -4.16
N SER A 49 3.47 -2.71 -4.49
CA SER A 49 2.57 -2.65 -5.63
C SER A 49 2.44 -1.21 -6.09
N PRO A 50 2.55 -0.94 -7.39
CA PRO A 50 2.39 0.43 -7.85
C PRO A 50 0.95 0.89 -7.70
N VAL A 51 0.75 2.13 -7.29
CA VAL A 51 -0.58 2.70 -7.14
C VAL A 51 -0.84 3.85 -8.12
N ALA A 52 0.21 4.45 -8.66
CA ALA A 52 0.06 5.51 -9.67
C ALA A 52 1.37 5.68 -10.40
N ALA A 53 1.30 6.11 -11.65
CA ALA A 53 2.50 6.33 -12.45
C ALA A 53 3.30 7.51 -11.93
N GLU A 54 2.63 8.47 -11.32
CA GLU A 54 3.30 9.64 -10.77
C GLU A 54 2.35 10.36 -9.84
N LEU A 55 2.89 11.26 -9.06
CA LEU A 55 2.08 12.05 -8.15
C LEU A 55 1.21 12.99 -8.97
N PRO A 56 -0.09 13.11 -8.67
CA PRO A 56 -0.95 14.03 -9.42
C PRO A 56 -0.44 15.44 -9.35
N GLU A 57 -0.55 16.18 -10.46
CA GLU A 57 -0.05 17.53 -10.51
C GLU A 57 -0.71 18.42 -9.49
N GLU A 58 -1.99 18.31 -9.30
CA GLU A 58 -2.70 19.16 -8.36
C GLU A 58 -3.03 18.38 -7.10
N THR A 59 -2.00 17.87 -6.47
CA THR A 59 -2.16 17.12 -5.23
C THR A 59 -2.63 18.06 -4.12
N THR A 60 -3.69 17.67 -3.43
CA THR A 60 -4.24 18.52 -2.39
C THR A 60 -3.39 18.44 -1.13
N TYR A 61 -3.53 19.44 -0.29
CA TYR A 61 -2.84 19.46 1.00
C TYR A 61 -3.25 18.23 1.83
N ASP A 62 -4.54 17.89 1.83
CA ASP A 62 -5.02 16.77 2.62
C ASP A 62 -4.40 15.46 2.16
N LEU A 63 -4.29 15.26 0.86
CA LEU A 63 -3.67 14.04 0.36
C LEU A 63 -2.20 13.97 0.75
N MET A 64 -1.47 15.07 0.61
CA MET A 64 -0.07 15.09 0.99
C MET A 64 0.11 14.82 2.47
N GLN A 65 -0.76 15.40 3.30
CA GLN A 65 -0.68 15.20 4.73
C GLN A 65 -0.91 13.73 5.08
N ASP A 66 -1.89 13.10 4.43
CA ASP A 66 -2.18 11.70 4.66
C ASP A 66 -1.03 10.81 4.22
N LEU A 67 -0.41 11.12 3.07
CA LEU A 67 0.72 10.32 2.61
C LEU A 67 1.88 10.39 3.61
N LEU A 68 2.11 11.57 4.17
CA LEU A 68 3.16 11.72 5.17
C LEU A 68 2.80 11.00 6.47
N ASN A 69 1.52 11.00 6.83
CA ASN A 69 1.09 10.29 8.04
C ASN A 69 1.26 8.79 7.87
N PHE A 70 0.91 8.24 6.70
CA PHE A 70 1.09 6.81 6.45
C PHE A 70 2.57 6.43 6.50
N ALA A 71 3.46 7.35 6.16
CA ALA A 71 4.87 7.03 6.03
C ALA A 71 5.48 6.50 7.33
N LEU A 72 4.90 6.84 8.47
CA LEU A 72 5.42 6.36 9.75
C LEU A 72 4.81 5.03 10.17
N GLY A 73 3.76 4.59 9.48
CA GLY A 73 3.08 3.36 9.85
C GLY A 73 3.99 2.14 9.91
N PRO A 74 4.82 1.90 8.87
CA PRO A 74 5.67 0.71 8.91
C PRO A 74 6.61 0.65 10.10
N VAL A 75 7.01 1.82 10.61
CA VAL A 75 7.93 1.86 11.74
C VAL A 75 7.17 1.70 13.07
N PHE A 76 6.00 2.31 13.18
CA PHE A 76 5.29 2.32 14.45
C PHE A 76 4.42 1.09 14.68
N ASP A 77 3.67 0.68 13.70
CA ASP A 77 2.72 -0.41 13.93
C ASP A 77 2.63 -1.42 12.78
N GLY A 78 3.52 -1.31 11.81
CA GLY A 78 3.51 -2.26 10.69
C GLY A 78 2.45 -1.99 9.64
N SER A 79 1.79 -0.83 9.69
CA SER A 79 0.78 -0.50 8.69
C SER A 79 1.42 -0.22 7.34
N PRO A 80 0.67 -0.42 6.24
CA PRO A 80 1.20 -0.10 4.93
C PRO A 80 1.39 1.40 4.71
N ALA A 81 2.22 1.74 3.75
CA ALA A 81 2.48 3.14 3.41
C ALA A 81 2.69 3.28 1.90
N VAL A 82 2.85 4.52 1.45
CA VAL A 82 3.12 4.80 0.04
C VAL A 82 4.39 5.62 -0.03
N GLY A 83 5.28 5.25 -0.94
CA GLY A 83 6.48 6.02 -1.20
C GLY A 83 6.59 6.33 -2.68
N ARG A 84 7.48 7.24 -3.03
CA ARG A 84 7.74 7.57 -4.41
C ARG A 84 9.13 7.05 -4.76
N ASP A 85 9.19 6.26 -5.84
CA ASP A 85 10.46 5.77 -6.32
C ASP A 85 11.17 6.91 -7.04
N PRO A 86 12.30 7.40 -6.53
CA PRO A 86 12.92 8.57 -7.13
C PRO A 86 13.46 8.32 -8.53
N SER A 87 13.73 7.08 -8.90
CA SER A 87 14.28 6.82 -10.21
C SER A 87 13.20 6.77 -11.29
N SER A 88 11.98 6.36 -10.96
CA SER A 88 10.93 6.23 -11.95
C SER A 88 9.79 7.21 -11.75
N GLY A 89 9.65 7.77 -10.56
CA GLY A 89 8.50 8.61 -10.23
C GLY A 89 7.27 7.84 -9.81
N LEU A 90 7.30 6.51 -9.90
CA LEU A 90 6.16 5.70 -9.54
C LEU A 90 5.82 5.86 -8.06
N LEU A 91 4.54 5.93 -7.78
CA LEU A 91 4.09 5.82 -6.39
C LEU A 91 3.81 4.35 -6.10
N VAL A 92 4.39 3.87 -5.02
CA VAL A 92 4.38 2.45 -4.69
C VAL A 92 3.84 2.27 -3.29
N ALA A 93 2.79 1.45 -3.15
CA ALA A 93 2.34 1.04 -1.82
C ALA A 93 3.27 -0.06 -1.34
N TYR A 94 3.58 -0.08 -0.07
CA TYR A 94 4.45 -1.11 0.47
C TYR A 94 4.07 -1.47 1.90
N SER A 95 4.46 -2.67 2.30
CA SER A 95 4.27 -3.15 3.65
C SER A 95 5.48 -3.99 4.01
N VAL A 96 5.92 -3.91 5.26
CA VAL A 96 7.10 -4.65 5.73
C VAL A 96 6.63 -5.61 6.80
N LEU A 97 7.01 -6.88 6.65
CA LEU A 97 6.57 -7.92 7.56
C LEU A 97 7.78 -8.73 8.03
N PRO A 98 8.22 -8.52 9.27
CA PRO A 98 9.35 -9.28 9.79
C PRO A 98 9.08 -10.79 9.76
N PHE A 99 10.12 -11.59 9.52
CA PHE A 99 9.95 -13.03 9.43
C PHE A 99 9.25 -13.59 10.66
N VAL A 100 9.58 -13.10 11.84
CA VAL A 100 9.00 -13.64 13.06
C VAL A 100 7.49 -13.45 13.14
N LEU A 101 6.96 -12.46 12.41
CA LEU A 101 5.53 -12.21 12.39
C LEU A 101 4.86 -12.76 11.15
N ALA A 102 5.62 -13.29 10.20
CA ALA A 102 5.08 -13.77 8.94
C ALA A 102 4.79 -15.25 9.04
N THR A 103 3.85 -15.61 9.93
CA THR A 103 3.49 -17.02 10.08
C THR A 103 2.47 -17.39 9.05
N GLU A 104 2.25 -18.70 8.88
CA GLU A 104 1.25 -19.18 7.96
C GLU A 104 -0.14 -18.70 8.34
N ALA A 105 -0.36 -18.48 9.63
CA ALA A 105 -1.68 -18.01 10.08
C ALA A 105 -1.85 -16.51 9.83
N ASP A 106 -0.78 -15.75 10.02
CA ASP A 106 -0.88 -14.29 9.95
C ASP A 106 -0.64 -13.71 8.57
N PHE A 107 0.14 -14.39 7.75
CA PHE A 107 0.51 -13.82 6.45
C PHE A 107 -0.71 -13.53 5.57
N PRO A 108 -1.70 -14.44 5.45
CA PRO A 108 -2.87 -14.14 4.61
C PRO A 108 -3.61 -12.90 5.05
N GLU A 109 -3.73 -12.68 6.36
CA GLU A 109 -4.43 -11.52 6.87
C GLU A 109 -3.65 -10.25 6.57
N GLN A 110 -2.33 -10.29 6.75
CA GLN A 110 -1.50 -9.13 6.44
C GLN A 110 -1.52 -8.82 4.96
N PHE A 111 -1.51 -9.86 4.14
CA PHE A 111 -1.54 -9.68 2.69
C PHE A 111 -2.88 -9.05 2.28
N ALA A 112 -3.99 -9.53 2.84
CA ALA A 112 -5.30 -8.97 2.54
C ALA A 112 -5.38 -7.50 2.94
N ARG A 113 -4.83 -7.16 4.10
CA ARG A 113 -4.81 -5.78 4.58
C ARG A 113 -4.01 -4.90 3.62
N PHE A 114 -2.89 -5.42 3.12
CA PHE A 114 -2.09 -4.67 2.17
C PHE A 114 -2.87 -4.43 0.87
N LEU A 115 -3.61 -5.44 0.38
CA LEU A 115 -4.37 -5.28 -0.84
C LEU A 115 -5.48 -4.24 -0.67
N GLU A 116 -6.12 -4.21 0.49
CA GLU A 116 -7.17 -3.21 0.75
C GLU A 116 -6.58 -1.81 0.76
N PHE A 117 -5.43 -1.64 1.42
CA PHE A 117 -4.77 -0.34 1.45
C PHE A 117 -4.36 0.09 0.06
N ARG A 118 -3.76 -0.83 -0.69
CA ARG A 118 -3.30 -0.53 -2.05
C ARG A 118 -4.45 -0.07 -2.93
N THR A 119 -5.57 -0.77 -2.86
CA THR A 119 -6.74 -0.44 -3.68
C THR A 119 -7.30 0.92 -3.30
N ALA A 120 -7.42 1.19 -2.01
CA ALA A 120 -7.95 2.46 -1.54
C ALA A 120 -7.06 3.62 -1.99
N MET A 121 -5.75 3.44 -1.91
CA MET A 121 -4.83 4.50 -2.32
C MET A 121 -4.85 4.73 -3.82
N ALA A 122 -4.90 3.66 -4.60
CA ALA A 122 -4.96 3.81 -6.05
C ALA A 122 -6.23 4.55 -6.46
N ASP A 123 -7.37 4.21 -5.82
CA ASP A 123 -8.63 4.87 -6.12
C ASP A 123 -8.57 6.35 -5.74
N ARG A 124 -7.99 6.65 -4.60
CA ARG A 124 -7.89 8.03 -4.14
C ARG A 124 -7.00 8.87 -5.06
N LEU A 125 -5.87 8.31 -5.47
CA LEU A 125 -4.97 9.04 -6.38
C LEU A 125 -5.63 9.25 -7.74
N ALA A 126 -6.34 8.25 -8.22
CA ALA A 126 -7.05 8.40 -9.49
C ALA A 126 -8.13 9.48 -9.39
N ALA A 127 -8.82 9.55 -8.25
CA ALA A 127 -9.86 10.56 -8.06
C ALA A 127 -9.25 11.97 -8.05
N VAL A 128 -8.11 12.14 -7.40
CA VAL A 128 -7.43 13.44 -7.39
C VAL A 128 -7.02 13.83 -8.80
N GLU A 129 -6.50 12.86 -9.56
CA GLU A 129 -6.07 13.15 -10.92
C GLU A 129 -7.24 13.56 -11.80
N ARG A 130 -8.42 13.03 -11.53
CA ARG A 130 -9.62 13.42 -12.27
C ARG A 130 -10.25 14.70 -11.74
N GLY A 131 -9.70 15.30 -10.68
CA GLY A 131 -10.24 16.49 -10.09
C GLY A 131 -11.49 16.28 -9.26
N GLU A 132 -11.70 15.06 -8.82
CA GLU A 132 -12.92 14.74 -8.11
C GLU A 132 -12.84 14.92 -6.63
N THR A 133 -11.73 15.18 -6.10
CA THR A 133 -11.61 15.12 -4.74
C THR A 133 -12.20 16.12 -4.07
N ALA A 134 -11.77 16.50 -3.49
CA ALA A 134 -12.00 17.51 -2.76
C ALA A 134 -13.26 17.75 -2.51
N SER A 135 -13.73 18.10 -3.24
CA SER A 135 -14.80 18.71 -2.94
C SER A 135 -15.50 18.04 -1.94
N GLU A 136 -15.65 16.98 -1.99
CA GLU A 136 -16.43 16.47 -1.17
C GLU A 136 -16.03 16.45 0.10
N GLU A 137 -15.15 16.27 0.29
CA GLU A 137 -14.82 16.14 1.52
C GLU A 137 -14.61 17.21 2.14
N ASN A 138 -14.55 17.91 1.70
CA ASN A 138 -14.21 18.89 2.33
C ASN A 138 -14.98 19.33 3.09
N GLU A 139 -15.44 19.03 2.98
CA GLU A 139 -15.79 19.41 3.72
C GLU A 139 -15.71 19.00 4.77
N GLU A 140 -15.80 18.40 4.91
CA GLU A 140 -15.64 18.12 5.96
C GLU A 140 -14.84 18.29 6.69
N ILE A 141 -14.75 18.60 6.54
CA ILE A 141 -14.03 18.81 7.27
C ILE A 141 -13.72 19.34 7.93
N PRO A 142 -13.99 19.60 8.07
CA PRO A 142 -13.47 20.06 8.83
C PRO A 142 -13.10 20.09 9.66
N LEU A 143 -13.30 19.95 9.55
CA LEU A 143 -12.82 19.98 10.46
C LEU A 143 -12.39 20.00 11.11
N SER A 144 -12.48 20.10 10.80
CA SER A 144 -11.93 20.16 11.53
C SER A 144 -11.66 20.49 11.98
N GLY A 145 -11.90 20.61 11.66
CA GLY A 145 -11.43 20.96 12.35
C GLY A 145 -11.18 21.42 12.77
N GLY A 146 -11.58 21.51 12.53
CA GLY A 146 -11.15 21.99 13.21
C GLY A 146 -10.75 22.21 13.76
N ASN A 147 -10.92 21.99 13.72
CA ASN A 147 -10.30 22.11 14.31
C ASN A 147 -9.43 21.92 14.77
N LEU A 148 -9.31 21.61 14.57
CA LEU A 148 -8.37 21.43 14.93
C LEU A 148 -7.59 21.84 15.28
N MET A 149 -7.46 22.27 15.07
CA MET A 149 -6.57 22.76 15.33
C MET A 149 -6.35 23.25 16.19
N GLN A 150 -6.41 23.31 16.35
CA GLN A 150 -6.05 23.73 17.09
C GLN A 150 -5.12 23.43 17.63
N VAL A 151 -4.61 23.16 17.32
CA VAL A 151 -3.71 22.91 17.66
C VAL A 151 -3.21 23.00 17.97
#